data_e9d00beb1daa3360efddd0abfb9c23b0
#
_entry.id   e9d00beb1daa3360efddd0abfb9c23b0
#
_cell.length_a   1.000
_cell.length_b   1.000
_cell.length_c   1.000
_cell.angle_alpha   90.00
_cell.angle_beta   90.00
_cell.angle_gamma   90.00
#
_symmetry.space_group_name_H-M   'P 1'
#
loop_
_entity.id
_entity.type
_entity.pdbx_description
1 polymer ?
#
loop_
_entity_poly.entity_id
_entity_poly.type
_entity_poly.pdbx_seq_one_letter_code
_entity_poly.pdbx_strand_id
1 'polypeptide(L)'
;LCERFFMSHIIPTPLFEKTDETKRLFIKSLSLDERNVNGSVKDDFYDFIRKLELPVGNDVVVSFTHDFSLENEEYRLEVNEKITVYSSGEAGKVFALQTLKQLLFEYGRTIPFIAIKDKPKYKIRGFMLDVGRYFYPVDDVKLFIRKMSLHKLNFLHLHLTEDQGWRVEIYKYPLLTQIGSVRKKTNFNHRQHKGYYTKAQIKSIVKYAHDFGISVMPEFDIPGHSRSALACYNYLGCFERNLPVADHWGVKHDVLCAGKESTYEFVENIVDELCELFPDKYFHIGGDEVPKHRWHLCPHCQAMMKKLGLNNEDELQCCFMNRINDYCAGKNKQAFMWSWDLKDDKLLSENLGFTKCGDINTGGRPFIDTSSKAYYIDLPYGYISLKDTANHKLYDGNCLGAEATLWTEYVPDMKKADKMTYPRLGAMCETVWHGENSYEQFHNKLDYYYSYLDKNRIGYSKLYFANPNRVLGFLQRIWFEKRQLTWEGLSNIFDDLKVKYIAKKNSNL
;
A
#
# COMPACT_ATOMS: atom_id res chain seq x y z
N LEU A 1 -13.62 -27.86 -36.18
CA LEU A 1 -12.29 -27.59 -35.63
C LEU A 1 -12.49 -26.76 -34.36
N CYS A 2 -12.39 -27.45 -33.19
CA CYS A 2 -12.42 -26.82 -31.89
C CYS A 2 -11.11 -25.99 -31.77
N GLU A 3 -11.19 -24.69 -31.88
CA GLU A 3 -10.11 -23.80 -31.41
C GLU A 3 -9.99 -24.04 -29.89
N ARG A 4 -9.01 -24.82 -29.48
CA ARG A 4 -8.58 -24.83 -28.08
C ARG A 4 -7.92 -23.47 -27.84
N PHE A 5 -8.62 -22.57 -27.16
CA PHE A 5 -8.00 -21.41 -26.56
C PHE A 5 -7.06 -21.92 -25.45
N PHE A 6 -5.80 -22.12 -25.80
CA PHE A 6 -4.75 -22.22 -24.80
C PHE A 6 -4.58 -20.81 -24.23
N MET A 7 -5.19 -20.54 -23.08
CA MET A 7 -4.88 -19.34 -22.32
C MET A 7 -3.47 -19.52 -21.74
N SER A 8 -2.60 -18.54 -21.99
CA SER A 8 -1.28 -18.50 -21.34
C SER A 8 -1.43 -18.43 -19.81
N HIS A 9 -0.39 -18.83 -19.10
CA HIS A 9 -0.36 -18.74 -17.64
C HIS A 9 -0.04 -17.33 -17.10
N ILE A 10 -0.04 -16.32 -17.95
CA ILE A 10 0.27 -14.93 -17.60
C ILE A 10 -0.61 -14.43 -16.45
N ILE A 11 0.02 -13.75 -15.48
CA ILE A 11 -0.64 -13.14 -14.31
C ILE A 11 -0.26 -11.66 -14.24
N PRO A 12 -1.25 -10.74 -14.21
CA PRO A 12 -2.66 -10.99 -14.51
C PRO A 12 -2.89 -11.39 -15.96
N THR A 13 -3.96 -12.20 -16.17
CA THR A 13 -4.37 -12.71 -17.48
C THR A 13 -4.64 -11.55 -18.44
N PRO A 14 -4.13 -11.57 -19.68
CA PRO A 14 -4.48 -10.57 -20.68
C PRO A 14 -5.98 -10.64 -21.06
N LEU A 15 -6.59 -9.49 -21.37
CA LEU A 15 -7.98 -9.42 -21.84
C LEU A 15 -8.21 -10.12 -23.15
N PHE A 16 -7.23 -10.06 -24.03
CA PHE A 16 -7.29 -10.73 -25.34
C PHE A 16 -5.92 -11.30 -25.67
N GLU A 17 -5.92 -12.56 -26.07
CA GLU A 17 -4.76 -13.29 -26.55
C GLU A 17 -5.15 -14.13 -27.77
N LYS A 18 -4.34 -14.04 -28.83
CA LYS A 18 -4.44 -14.90 -30.00
C LYS A 18 -3.08 -15.49 -30.30
N THR A 19 -2.95 -16.80 -30.26
CA THR A 19 -1.71 -17.56 -30.48
C THR A 19 -1.80 -18.40 -31.76
N ASP A 20 -0.77 -18.34 -32.60
CA ASP A 20 -0.54 -19.19 -33.74
C ASP A 20 0.62 -20.16 -33.45
N GLU A 21 0.28 -21.36 -32.98
CA GLU A 21 1.25 -22.39 -32.61
C GLU A 21 2.01 -22.99 -33.83
N THR A 22 1.59 -22.71 -35.04
CA THR A 22 2.25 -23.22 -36.25
C THR A 22 3.46 -22.41 -36.65
N LYS A 23 3.59 -21.16 -36.11
CA LYS A 23 4.69 -20.23 -36.39
C LYS A 23 5.38 -19.84 -35.10
N ARG A 24 6.70 -19.75 -35.13
CA ARG A 24 7.49 -19.42 -33.95
C ARG A 24 8.63 -18.44 -34.28
N LEU A 25 8.86 -17.50 -33.37
CA LEU A 25 10.05 -16.66 -33.37
C LEU A 25 11.14 -17.34 -32.54
N PHE A 26 12.30 -17.59 -33.16
CA PHE A 26 13.48 -18.06 -32.44
C PHE A 26 14.39 -16.86 -32.09
N ILE A 27 14.81 -16.76 -30.83
CA ILE A 27 15.58 -15.64 -30.27
C ILE A 27 16.98 -16.13 -29.89
N LYS A 28 18.01 -15.76 -30.65
CA LYS A 28 19.41 -16.00 -30.28
C LYS A 28 19.88 -15.04 -29.21
N SER A 29 19.54 -13.74 -29.37
CA SER A 29 19.79 -12.70 -28.40
C SER A 29 18.67 -11.66 -28.48
N LEU A 30 18.44 -10.92 -27.37
CA LEU A 30 17.34 -9.98 -27.24
C LEU A 30 17.83 -8.65 -26.69
N SER A 31 17.34 -7.55 -27.25
CA SER A 31 17.52 -6.21 -26.70
C SER A 31 16.24 -5.39 -26.80
N LEU A 32 16.24 -4.23 -26.13
CA LEU A 32 15.20 -3.21 -26.25
C LEU A 32 15.67 -2.08 -27.16
N ASP A 33 14.76 -1.42 -27.88
CA ASP A 33 15.06 -0.08 -28.42
C ASP A 33 15.16 0.90 -27.23
N GLU A 34 16.37 1.07 -26.74
CA GLU A 34 16.69 1.75 -25.48
C GLU A 34 16.29 3.22 -25.44
N ARG A 35 16.07 3.85 -26.59
CA ARG A 35 15.62 5.25 -26.68
C ARG A 35 14.19 5.44 -26.17
N ASN A 36 13.41 4.36 -26.10
CA ASN A 36 12.00 4.35 -25.76
C ASN A 36 11.70 3.80 -24.37
N VAL A 37 12.71 3.49 -23.55
CA VAL A 37 12.56 2.88 -22.23
C VAL A 37 13.49 3.55 -21.23
N ASN A 38 12.97 3.93 -20.05
CA ASN A 38 13.80 4.50 -19.00
C ASN A 38 14.79 3.47 -18.40
N GLY A 39 15.85 3.99 -17.74
CA GLY A 39 16.96 3.18 -17.25
C GLY A 39 16.54 2.11 -16.25
N SER A 40 15.65 2.43 -15.31
CA SER A 40 15.21 1.49 -14.25
C SER A 40 14.46 0.29 -14.83
N VAL A 41 13.56 0.52 -15.80
CA VAL A 41 12.79 -0.54 -16.47
C VAL A 41 13.69 -1.38 -17.37
N LYS A 42 14.62 -0.71 -18.08
CA LYS A 42 15.65 -1.39 -18.91
C LYS A 42 16.48 -2.35 -18.05
N ASP A 43 16.99 -1.87 -16.93
CA ASP A 43 17.82 -2.67 -16.02
C ASP A 43 17.04 -3.87 -15.45
N ASP A 44 15.78 -3.67 -15.07
CA ASP A 44 14.88 -4.73 -14.61
C ASP A 44 14.63 -5.78 -15.71
N PHE A 45 14.41 -5.36 -16.94
CA PHE A 45 14.21 -6.28 -18.08
C PHE A 45 15.47 -7.10 -18.37
N TYR A 46 16.64 -6.43 -18.46
CA TYR A 46 17.90 -7.12 -18.73
C TYR A 46 18.33 -8.03 -17.57
N ASP A 47 18.08 -7.65 -16.33
CA ASP A 47 18.30 -8.54 -15.18
C ASP A 47 17.46 -9.83 -15.30
N PHE A 48 16.19 -9.69 -15.73
CA PHE A 48 15.32 -10.84 -15.91
C PHE A 48 15.76 -11.76 -17.05
N ILE A 49 16.08 -11.24 -18.25
CA ILE A 49 16.48 -12.09 -19.37
C ILE A 49 17.83 -12.79 -19.11
N ARG A 50 18.76 -12.15 -18.33
CA ARG A 50 19.97 -12.84 -17.87
C ARG A 50 19.65 -14.03 -16.95
N LYS A 51 18.65 -13.92 -16.07
CA LYS A 51 18.18 -15.05 -15.23
C LYS A 51 17.61 -16.18 -16.10
N LEU A 52 17.09 -15.89 -17.28
CA LEU A 52 16.66 -16.88 -18.27
C LEU A 52 17.82 -17.42 -19.14
N GLU A 53 19.04 -16.98 -18.89
CA GLU A 53 20.22 -17.34 -19.71
C GLU A 53 20.04 -16.96 -21.19
N LEU A 54 19.23 -15.91 -21.47
CA LEU A 54 19.04 -15.37 -22.79
C LEU A 54 20.07 -14.25 -23.02
N PRO A 55 20.94 -14.36 -24.05
CA PRO A 55 21.95 -13.35 -24.32
C PRO A 55 21.33 -11.98 -24.65
N VAL A 56 21.95 -10.91 -24.15
CA VAL A 56 21.63 -9.54 -24.58
C VAL A 56 22.33 -9.28 -25.91
N GLY A 57 21.59 -8.84 -26.92
CA GLY A 57 22.11 -8.57 -28.26
C GLY A 57 21.00 -8.26 -29.26
N ASN A 58 21.38 -7.95 -30.50
CA ASN A 58 20.47 -7.35 -31.49
C ASN A 58 19.92 -8.33 -32.53
N ASP A 59 19.89 -9.64 -32.25
CA ASP A 59 19.21 -10.61 -33.13
C ASP A 59 17.71 -10.30 -33.21
N VAL A 60 17.09 -10.11 -32.05
CA VAL A 60 15.72 -9.59 -31.93
C VAL A 60 15.76 -8.32 -31.10
N VAL A 61 15.17 -7.24 -31.60
CA VAL A 61 15.04 -5.97 -30.90
C VAL A 61 13.55 -5.73 -30.60
N VAL A 62 13.20 -5.56 -29.33
CA VAL A 62 11.85 -5.15 -28.95
C VAL A 62 11.66 -3.70 -29.34
N SER A 63 10.80 -3.46 -30.32
CA SER A 63 10.47 -2.12 -30.82
C SER A 63 9.24 -1.56 -30.11
N PHE A 64 9.19 -0.24 -29.99
CA PHE A 64 8.07 0.48 -29.38
C PHE A 64 7.45 1.42 -30.40
N THR A 65 6.13 1.33 -30.54
CA THR A 65 5.35 2.18 -31.45
C THR A 65 4.32 2.94 -30.62
N HIS A 66 4.32 4.26 -30.77
CA HIS A 66 3.31 5.09 -30.13
C HIS A 66 1.97 4.93 -30.86
N ASP A 67 0.91 4.59 -30.14
CA ASP A 67 -0.45 4.43 -30.67
C ASP A 67 -1.41 5.29 -29.85
N PHE A 68 -1.79 6.45 -30.41
CA PHE A 68 -2.68 7.43 -29.77
C PHE A 68 -4.11 6.93 -29.54
N SER A 69 -4.50 5.81 -30.14
CA SER A 69 -5.82 5.21 -29.96
C SER A 69 -5.97 4.43 -28.63
N LEU A 70 -4.85 4.13 -27.98
CA LEU A 70 -4.81 3.39 -26.72
C LEU A 70 -4.89 4.33 -25.52
N GLU A 71 -5.45 3.83 -24.41
CA GLU A 71 -5.40 4.52 -23.12
C GLU A 71 -3.96 4.48 -22.54
N ASN A 72 -3.66 5.32 -21.53
CA ASN A 72 -2.29 5.42 -20.96
C ASN A 72 -1.74 4.07 -20.44
N GLU A 73 -2.59 3.22 -19.87
CA GLU A 73 -2.23 1.91 -19.33
C GLU A 73 -2.55 0.74 -20.28
N GLU A 74 -3.17 1.04 -21.41
CA GLU A 74 -3.48 0.04 -22.45
C GLU A 74 -2.26 -0.22 -23.32
N TYR A 75 -2.09 -1.48 -23.75
CA TYR A 75 -1.03 -1.88 -24.67
C TYR A 75 -1.48 -2.98 -25.63
N ARG A 76 -0.77 -3.05 -26.77
CA ARG A 76 -0.71 -4.25 -27.63
C ARG A 76 0.72 -4.77 -27.65
N LEU A 77 0.86 -6.08 -27.57
CA LEU A 77 2.12 -6.78 -27.75
C LEU A 77 1.97 -7.78 -28.89
N GLU A 78 2.78 -7.64 -29.91
CA GLU A 78 2.81 -8.54 -31.05
C GLU A 78 4.17 -9.23 -31.13
N VAL A 79 4.13 -10.55 -31.12
CA VAL A 79 5.27 -11.43 -31.39
C VAL A 79 4.98 -12.14 -32.71
N ASN A 80 5.71 -11.78 -33.76
CA ASN A 80 5.69 -12.41 -35.05
C ASN A 80 7.14 -12.61 -35.53
N GLU A 81 7.53 -12.21 -36.71
CA GLU A 81 8.93 -12.18 -37.15
C GLU A 81 9.78 -11.16 -36.33
N LYS A 82 9.14 -10.31 -35.55
CA LYS A 82 9.73 -9.33 -34.64
C LYS A 82 8.85 -9.18 -33.38
N ILE A 83 9.36 -8.48 -32.36
CA ILE A 83 8.58 -8.13 -31.16
C ILE A 83 8.27 -6.64 -31.19
N THR A 84 6.98 -6.29 -31.16
CA THR A 84 6.53 -4.89 -31.19
C THR A 84 5.55 -4.64 -30.05
N VAL A 85 5.81 -3.59 -29.29
CA VAL A 85 4.94 -3.03 -28.24
C VAL A 85 4.30 -1.76 -28.76
N TYR A 86 2.98 -1.69 -28.71
CA TYR A 86 2.20 -0.48 -29.01
C TYR A 86 1.60 0.04 -27.71
N SER A 87 1.79 1.32 -27.43
CA SER A 87 1.25 2.01 -26.25
C SER A 87 1.13 3.51 -26.48
N SER A 88 0.25 4.19 -25.74
CA SER A 88 0.19 5.66 -25.74
C SER A 88 0.99 6.28 -24.59
N GLY A 89 1.33 5.50 -23.57
CA GLY A 89 2.02 5.99 -22.37
C GLY A 89 3.12 5.08 -21.85
N GLU A 90 3.88 5.58 -20.88
CA GLU A 90 4.98 4.82 -20.27
C GLU A 90 4.47 3.61 -19.47
N ALA A 91 3.31 3.73 -18.78
CA ALA A 91 2.73 2.62 -18.02
C ALA A 91 2.37 1.43 -18.92
N GLY A 92 1.76 1.68 -20.09
CA GLY A 92 1.45 0.63 -21.07
C GLY A 92 2.71 -0.09 -21.58
N LYS A 93 3.82 0.63 -21.80
CA LYS A 93 5.12 0.01 -22.15
C LYS A 93 5.62 -0.92 -21.05
N VAL A 94 5.58 -0.46 -19.79
CA VAL A 94 6.01 -1.27 -18.64
C VAL A 94 5.18 -2.54 -18.55
N PHE A 95 3.85 -2.45 -18.64
CA PHE A 95 2.96 -3.61 -18.55
C PHE A 95 3.16 -4.60 -19.69
N ALA A 96 3.39 -4.10 -20.91
CA ALA A 96 3.75 -4.95 -22.05
C ALA A 96 5.06 -5.70 -21.80
N LEU A 97 6.08 -5.03 -21.25
CA LEU A 97 7.36 -5.67 -20.92
C LEU A 97 7.21 -6.71 -19.81
N GLN A 98 6.35 -6.49 -18.81
CA GLN A 98 6.06 -7.52 -17.80
C GLN A 98 5.36 -8.73 -18.39
N THR A 99 4.46 -8.51 -19.35
CA THR A 99 3.84 -9.61 -20.13
C THR A 99 4.87 -10.34 -20.97
N LEU A 100 5.74 -9.63 -21.69
CA LEU A 100 6.82 -10.23 -22.47
C LEU A 100 7.77 -11.07 -21.60
N LYS A 101 8.11 -10.61 -20.39
CA LYS A 101 8.93 -11.37 -19.44
C LYS A 101 8.28 -12.71 -19.09
N GLN A 102 6.95 -12.75 -18.90
CA GLN A 102 6.23 -13.99 -18.63
C GLN A 102 6.19 -14.91 -19.85
N LEU A 103 5.99 -14.38 -21.07
CA LEU A 103 6.11 -15.15 -22.32
C LEU A 103 7.51 -15.76 -22.49
N LEU A 104 8.56 -14.97 -22.27
CA LEU A 104 9.94 -15.45 -22.29
C LEU A 104 10.21 -16.53 -21.24
N PHE A 105 9.58 -16.43 -20.06
CA PHE A 105 9.67 -17.44 -19.01
C PHE A 105 8.97 -18.74 -19.41
N GLU A 106 7.80 -18.64 -20.03
CA GLU A 106 6.96 -19.80 -20.44
C GLU A 106 7.57 -20.54 -21.64
N TYR A 107 7.96 -19.79 -22.68
CA TYR A 107 8.36 -20.38 -23.96
C TYR A 107 9.89 -20.39 -24.19
N GLY A 108 10.66 -19.75 -23.34
CA GLY A 108 12.11 -19.64 -23.50
C GLY A 108 12.50 -18.88 -24.76
N ARG A 109 13.40 -19.46 -25.53
CA ARG A 109 13.94 -18.85 -26.78
C ARG A 109 13.05 -19.02 -28.00
N THR A 110 11.95 -19.77 -27.91
CA THR A 110 11.13 -20.10 -29.07
C THR A 110 9.67 -19.79 -28.76
N ILE A 111 9.27 -18.53 -29.01
CA ILE A 111 7.93 -18.04 -28.69
C ILE A 111 7.01 -18.26 -29.90
N PRO A 112 5.78 -18.81 -29.73
CA PRO A 112 4.80 -18.85 -30.81
C PRO A 112 4.42 -17.43 -31.26
N PHE A 113 3.86 -17.28 -32.46
CA PHE A 113 3.33 -15.97 -32.87
C PHE A 113 2.11 -15.65 -31.99
N ILE A 114 2.20 -14.54 -31.26
CA ILE A 114 1.20 -14.12 -30.29
C ILE A 114 0.82 -12.66 -30.52
N ALA A 115 -0.46 -12.37 -30.48
CA ALA A 115 -1.01 -11.03 -30.41
C ALA A 115 -1.81 -10.86 -29.11
N ILE A 116 -1.40 -9.93 -28.27
CA ILE A 116 -2.05 -9.59 -27.00
C ILE A 116 -2.56 -8.14 -27.08
N LYS A 117 -3.80 -7.91 -26.65
CA LYS A 117 -4.36 -6.61 -26.38
C LYS A 117 -4.88 -6.61 -24.94
N ASP A 118 -4.43 -5.62 -24.13
CA ASP A 118 -4.64 -5.68 -22.69
C ASP A 118 -4.72 -4.31 -22.06
N LYS A 119 -5.59 -4.17 -21.06
CA LYS A 119 -5.71 -2.99 -20.20
C LYS A 119 -6.38 -3.35 -18.87
N PRO A 120 -6.11 -2.59 -17.79
CA PRO A 120 -6.77 -2.82 -16.52
C PRO A 120 -8.23 -2.36 -16.52
N LYS A 121 -9.08 -3.05 -15.74
CA LYS A 121 -10.45 -2.62 -15.46
C LYS A 121 -10.50 -1.49 -14.42
N TYR A 122 -9.71 -1.60 -13.36
CA TYR A 122 -9.73 -0.64 -12.26
C TYR A 122 -8.56 0.34 -12.33
N LYS A 123 -8.86 1.60 -11.98
CA LYS A 123 -7.91 2.71 -12.00
C LYS A 123 -6.81 2.56 -10.96
N ILE A 124 -7.14 2.06 -9.76
CA ILE A 124 -6.19 1.88 -8.65
C ILE A 124 -5.98 0.38 -8.43
N ARG A 125 -4.72 -0.02 -8.47
CA ARG A 125 -4.24 -1.37 -8.20
C ARG A 125 -3.08 -1.22 -7.22
N GLY A 126 -3.43 -1.22 -5.92
CA GLY A 126 -2.60 -0.68 -4.86
C GLY A 126 -1.89 -1.73 -4.01
N PHE A 127 -0.84 -1.27 -3.36
CA PHE A 127 -0.16 -1.95 -2.27
C PHE A 127 0.22 -0.93 -1.21
N MET A 128 -0.26 -1.12 0.03
CA MET A 128 0.15 -0.31 1.17
C MET A 128 1.30 -1.00 1.91
N LEU A 129 2.35 -0.23 2.18
CA LEU A 129 3.49 -0.65 2.99
C LEU A 129 3.59 0.21 4.25
N ASP A 130 3.40 -0.41 5.40
CA ASP A 130 3.68 0.21 6.69
C ASP A 130 5.18 0.21 6.98
N VAL A 131 5.77 1.41 6.98
CA VAL A 131 7.17 1.63 7.38
C VAL A 131 7.28 2.24 8.79
N GLY A 132 6.15 2.56 9.42
CA GLY A 132 6.05 3.11 10.76
C GLY A 132 6.40 2.08 11.84
N ARG A 133 5.79 0.89 11.81
CA ARG A 133 6.04 -0.18 12.81
C ARG A 133 7.43 -0.80 12.63
N TYR A 134 7.79 -1.18 11.40
CA TYR A 134 9.16 -1.55 11.06
C TYR A 134 9.66 -0.74 9.87
N PHE A 135 10.83 -0.11 10.03
CA PHE A 135 11.46 0.67 8.98
C PHE A 135 12.07 -0.25 7.93
N TYR A 136 11.72 -0.04 6.67
CA TYR A 136 12.31 -0.70 5.51
C TYR A 136 13.27 0.27 4.82
N PRO A 137 14.55 -0.08 4.63
CA PRO A 137 15.52 0.76 3.91
C PRO A 137 15.06 1.08 2.47
N VAL A 138 15.64 2.13 1.88
CA VAL A 138 15.30 2.60 0.53
C VAL A 138 15.35 1.48 -0.51
N ASP A 139 16.35 0.61 -0.43
CA ASP A 139 16.53 -0.50 -1.37
C ASP A 139 15.42 -1.55 -1.25
N ASP A 140 14.93 -1.80 -0.04
CA ASP A 140 13.80 -2.68 0.21
C ASP A 140 12.50 -2.09 -0.37
N VAL A 141 12.25 -0.79 -0.20
CA VAL A 141 11.09 -0.11 -0.80
C VAL A 141 11.17 -0.16 -2.33
N LYS A 142 12.35 0.07 -2.92
CA LYS A 142 12.55 -0.08 -4.37
C LYS A 142 12.34 -1.52 -4.84
N LEU A 143 12.71 -2.50 -4.02
CA LEU A 143 12.43 -3.90 -4.32
C LEU A 143 10.92 -4.21 -4.27
N PHE A 144 10.16 -3.61 -3.32
CA PHE A 144 8.69 -3.68 -3.34
C PHE A 144 8.12 -3.09 -4.63
N ILE A 145 8.58 -1.91 -5.06
CA ILE A 145 8.15 -1.26 -6.31
C ILE A 145 8.38 -2.19 -7.52
N ARG A 146 9.55 -2.83 -7.62
CA ARG A 146 9.81 -3.83 -8.68
C ARG A 146 8.84 -5.02 -8.63
N LYS A 147 8.57 -5.54 -7.43
CA LYS A 147 7.61 -6.64 -7.23
C LYS A 147 6.18 -6.23 -7.58
N MET A 148 5.78 -4.99 -7.26
CA MET A 148 4.50 -4.42 -7.68
C MET A 148 4.40 -4.34 -9.21
N SER A 149 5.45 -3.85 -9.88
CA SER A 149 5.49 -3.77 -11.35
C SER A 149 5.35 -5.14 -12.02
N LEU A 150 5.95 -6.21 -11.47
CA LEU A 150 5.78 -7.59 -11.99
C LEU A 150 4.30 -8.01 -12.07
N HIS A 151 3.45 -7.45 -11.22
CA HIS A 151 2.03 -7.74 -11.11
C HIS A 151 1.14 -6.65 -11.72
N LYS A 152 1.73 -5.71 -12.47
CA LYS A 152 1.05 -4.55 -13.09
C LYS A 152 0.27 -3.70 -12.10
N LEU A 153 0.71 -3.63 -10.83
CA LEU A 153 0.21 -2.67 -9.86
C LEU A 153 0.72 -1.27 -10.22
N ASN A 154 -0.08 -0.24 -9.92
CA ASN A 154 0.20 1.15 -10.30
C ASN A 154 0.15 2.14 -9.13
N PHE A 155 -0.02 1.66 -7.89
CA PHE A 155 -0.30 2.54 -6.77
C PHE A 155 0.37 2.04 -5.48
N LEU A 156 1.38 2.78 -5.00
CA LEU A 156 2.05 2.53 -3.71
C LEU A 156 1.49 3.49 -2.67
N HIS A 157 0.86 2.95 -1.64
CA HIS A 157 0.49 3.68 -0.44
C HIS A 157 1.60 3.50 0.60
N LEU A 158 2.24 4.59 1.01
CA LEU A 158 3.36 4.56 1.93
C LEU A 158 2.94 5.12 3.29
N HIS A 159 2.68 4.24 4.25
CA HIS A 159 2.28 4.59 5.62
C HIS A 159 3.52 5.02 6.42
N LEU A 160 3.72 6.36 6.57
CA LEU A 160 4.97 6.97 7.00
C LEU A 160 5.05 7.25 8.49
N THR A 161 3.91 7.31 9.19
CA THR A 161 3.86 7.81 10.58
C THR A 161 3.00 6.93 11.45
N GLU A 162 3.49 6.66 12.66
CA GLU A 162 2.86 5.77 13.61
C GLU A 162 3.25 6.10 15.07
N ASP A 163 2.53 5.54 16.02
CA ASP A 163 2.86 5.64 17.44
C ASP A 163 4.29 5.17 17.75
N GLN A 164 4.77 4.16 16.99
CA GLN A 164 6.06 3.50 17.20
C GLN A 164 7.18 4.06 16.32
N GLY A 165 6.87 5.01 15.43
CA GLY A 165 7.92 5.60 14.63
C GLY A 165 7.46 6.60 13.58
N TRP A 166 8.18 7.69 13.48
CA TRP A 166 8.09 8.69 12.43
C TRP A 166 9.15 8.44 11.36
N ARG A 167 8.78 8.35 10.08
CA ARG A 167 9.70 7.84 9.05
C ARG A 167 10.08 8.81 7.94
N VAL A 168 9.69 10.08 8.02
CA VAL A 168 10.01 11.06 6.98
C VAL A 168 10.61 12.34 7.58
N GLU A 169 11.64 12.86 6.93
CA GLU A 169 12.29 14.12 7.32
C GLU A 169 11.38 15.32 7.04
N ILE A 170 11.16 16.14 8.06
CA ILE A 170 10.40 17.40 8.02
C ILE A 170 11.32 18.50 8.55
N TYR A 171 11.68 19.46 7.71
CA TYR A 171 12.65 20.48 8.08
C TYR A 171 12.16 21.41 9.18
N LYS A 172 10.88 21.77 9.15
CA LYS A 172 10.26 22.60 10.19
C LYS A 172 10.20 21.91 11.55
N TYR A 173 10.20 20.58 11.58
CA TYR A 173 10.06 19.79 12.81
C TYR A 173 11.16 18.71 12.95
N PRO A 174 12.44 19.11 13.18
CA PRO A 174 13.57 18.17 13.15
C PRO A 174 13.53 17.10 14.24
N LEU A 175 12.86 17.34 15.38
CA LEU A 175 12.75 16.33 16.45
C LEU A 175 11.96 15.10 16.00
N LEU A 176 11.11 15.19 14.97
CA LEU A 176 10.37 14.05 14.43
C LEU A 176 11.31 12.93 13.96
N THR A 177 12.45 13.28 13.37
CA THR A 177 13.45 12.30 12.97
C THR A 177 14.52 12.04 14.03
N GLN A 178 14.83 13.01 14.88
CA GLN A 178 15.84 12.85 15.93
C GLN A 178 15.32 11.99 17.10
N ILE A 179 14.05 12.15 17.47
CA ILE A 179 13.39 11.45 18.59
C ILE A 179 12.31 10.49 18.06
N GLY A 180 11.37 11.00 17.24
CA GLY A 180 10.19 10.25 16.78
C GLY A 180 10.52 9.02 15.95
N SER A 181 11.67 9.00 15.26
CA SER A 181 12.11 7.86 14.47
C SER A 181 12.75 6.71 15.28
N VAL A 182 12.91 6.91 16.60
CA VAL A 182 13.70 5.99 17.45
C VAL A 182 12.84 5.45 18.57
N ARG A 183 12.66 4.13 18.66
CA ARG A 183 12.12 3.46 19.83
C ARG A 183 13.18 2.58 20.51
N LYS A 184 13.18 2.59 21.84
CA LYS A 184 14.24 1.92 22.64
C LYS A 184 14.17 0.42 22.59
N LYS A 185 12.99 -0.15 22.44
CA LYS A 185 12.72 -1.59 22.35
C LYS A 185 11.46 -1.82 21.52
N THR A 186 11.10 -3.07 21.26
CA THR A 186 9.84 -3.44 20.59
C THR A 186 9.22 -4.60 21.36
N ASN A 187 8.12 -4.37 22.08
CA ASN A 187 7.51 -5.35 22.98
C ASN A 187 8.58 -5.96 23.94
N PHE A 188 8.77 -7.28 23.84
CA PHE A 188 9.77 -8.01 24.65
C PHE A 188 11.18 -8.03 24.03
N ASN A 189 11.36 -7.45 22.85
CA ASN A 189 12.67 -7.36 22.22
C ASN A 189 13.39 -6.07 22.68
N HIS A 190 14.41 -6.20 23.49
CA HIS A 190 15.18 -5.08 24.05
C HIS A 190 16.13 -4.39 23.05
N ARG A 191 16.04 -4.70 21.76
CA ARG A 191 16.83 -4.03 20.72
C ARG A 191 16.16 -2.73 20.29
N GLN A 192 16.95 -1.68 20.20
CA GLN A 192 16.52 -0.41 19.61
C GLN A 192 16.12 -0.60 18.16
N HIS A 193 15.03 0.04 17.74
CA HIS A 193 14.64 0.15 16.35
C HIS A 193 14.64 1.62 15.93
N LYS A 194 15.25 1.93 14.78
CA LYS A 194 15.37 3.31 14.27
C LYS A 194 15.45 3.32 12.75
N GLY A 195 15.07 4.45 12.18
CA GLY A 195 15.19 4.71 10.74
C GLY A 195 14.19 5.76 10.28
N TYR A 196 14.56 6.50 9.27
CA TYR A 196 13.72 7.45 8.55
C TYR A 196 14.29 7.69 7.16
N TYR A 197 13.47 8.25 6.29
CA TYR A 197 13.89 8.68 4.96
C TYR A 197 14.17 10.18 4.96
N THR A 198 15.32 10.58 4.44
CA THR A 198 15.59 11.97 4.10
C THR A 198 14.71 12.40 2.91
N LYS A 199 14.51 13.71 2.74
CA LYS A 199 13.78 14.24 1.58
C LYS A 199 14.37 13.76 0.25
N ALA A 200 15.70 13.67 0.16
CA ALA A 200 16.38 13.15 -1.03
C ALA A 200 16.07 11.66 -1.28
N GLN A 201 16.00 10.86 -0.22
CA GLN A 201 15.63 9.45 -0.31
C GLN A 201 14.18 9.26 -0.75
N ILE A 202 13.23 10.04 -0.21
CA ILE A 202 11.82 10.04 -0.66
C ILE A 202 11.75 10.40 -2.16
N LYS A 203 12.39 11.48 -2.59
CA LYS A 203 12.42 11.85 -4.02
C LYS A 203 12.99 10.73 -4.90
N SER A 204 14.00 10.00 -4.42
CA SER A 204 14.55 8.84 -5.13
C SER A 204 13.57 7.67 -5.21
N ILE A 205 12.79 7.41 -4.14
CA ILE A 205 11.74 6.37 -4.13
C ILE A 205 10.62 6.75 -5.10
N VAL A 206 10.11 7.98 -5.01
CA VAL A 206 9.03 8.48 -5.88
C VAL A 206 9.43 8.42 -7.35
N LYS A 207 10.63 8.95 -7.67
CA LYS A 207 11.15 8.86 -9.05
C LYS A 207 11.22 7.42 -9.54
N TYR A 208 11.74 6.51 -8.71
CA TYR A 208 11.87 5.11 -9.08
C TYR A 208 10.51 4.44 -9.28
N ALA A 209 9.50 4.77 -8.47
CA ALA A 209 8.12 4.30 -8.66
C ALA A 209 7.54 4.81 -9.99
N HIS A 210 7.71 6.10 -10.29
CA HIS A 210 7.27 6.69 -11.56
C HIS A 210 7.95 6.06 -12.77
N ASP A 211 9.22 5.66 -12.68
CA ASP A 211 9.90 4.92 -13.75
C ASP A 211 9.15 3.63 -14.13
N PHE A 212 8.43 3.01 -13.18
CA PHE A 212 7.59 1.84 -13.38
C PHE A 212 6.09 2.13 -13.57
N GLY A 213 5.72 3.39 -13.73
CA GLY A 213 4.31 3.79 -13.88
C GLY A 213 3.49 3.67 -12.58
N ILE A 214 4.15 3.71 -11.42
CA ILE A 214 3.53 3.57 -10.10
C ILE A 214 3.48 4.94 -9.43
N SER A 215 2.27 5.43 -9.13
CA SER A 215 2.03 6.61 -8.30
C SER A 215 2.26 6.31 -6.83
N VAL A 216 2.70 7.31 -6.05
CA VAL A 216 2.96 7.14 -4.62
C VAL A 216 2.07 8.06 -3.80
N MET A 217 1.21 7.47 -2.97
CA MET A 217 0.39 8.18 -1.98
C MET A 217 1.08 8.12 -0.62
N PRO A 218 1.49 9.27 -0.04
CA PRO A 218 1.95 9.31 1.34
C PRO A 218 0.78 9.21 2.30
N GLU A 219 0.98 8.57 3.44
CA GLU A 219 0.09 8.67 4.58
C GLU A 219 0.76 9.36 5.74
N PHE A 220 0.07 10.37 6.26
CA PHE A 220 0.30 11.00 7.54
C PHE A 220 -0.90 10.70 8.42
N ASP A 221 -0.77 9.74 9.29
CA ASP A 221 -1.88 9.26 10.12
C ASP A 221 -2.15 10.18 11.30
N ILE A 222 -3.35 10.74 11.34
CA ILE A 222 -3.84 11.72 12.29
C ILE A 222 -5.37 11.58 12.50
N PRO A 223 -5.92 12.00 13.63
CA PRO A 223 -5.26 12.50 14.85
C PRO A 223 -4.81 11.38 15.80
N GLY A 224 -5.20 10.12 15.52
CA GLY A 224 -4.69 8.91 16.16
C GLY A 224 -3.25 8.62 15.76
N HIS A 225 -2.70 7.50 16.17
CA HIS A 225 -1.38 6.99 15.75
C HIS A 225 -0.23 8.03 15.78
N SER A 226 -0.36 9.04 16.67
CA SER A 226 0.49 10.24 16.72
C SER A 226 1.47 10.27 17.89
N ARG A 227 1.64 9.15 18.63
CA ARG A 227 2.50 9.12 19.82
C ARG A 227 3.97 9.47 19.52
N SER A 228 4.49 9.11 18.35
CA SER A 228 5.85 9.53 17.96
C SER A 228 5.99 11.03 17.79
N ALA A 229 4.97 11.71 17.26
CA ALA A 229 4.93 13.16 17.16
C ALA A 229 4.77 13.83 18.55
N LEU A 230 3.89 13.30 19.40
CA LEU A 230 3.68 13.76 20.76
C LEU A 230 4.91 13.59 21.66
N ALA A 231 5.74 12.59 21.40
CA ALA A 231 7.03 12.41 22.07
C ALA A 231 8.03 13.52 21.74
N CYS A 232 7.89 14.15 20.58
CA CYS A 232 8.73 15.23 20.10
C CYS A 232 8.20 16.62 20.51
N TYR A 233 6.88 16.80 20.41
CA TYR A 233 6.18 18.08 20.56
C TYR A 233 4.93 17.87 21.40
N ASN A 234 5.11 17.82 22.72
CA ASN A 234 4.06 17.49 23.69
C ASN A 234 2.90 18.50 23.73
N TYR A 235 3.14 19.74 23.30
CA TYR A 235 2.11 20.79 23.21
C TYR A 235 0.99 20.47 22.21
N LEU A 236 1.21 19.53 21.27
CA LEU A 236 0.22 19.05 20.30
C LEU A 236 -0.86 18.18 20.95
N GLY A 237 -0.58 17.58 22.09
CA GLY A 237 -1.53 16.76 22.83
C GLY A 237 -2.48 17.56 23.73
N CYS A 238 -3.56 16.93 24.17
CA CYS A 238 -4.53 17.54 25.08
C CYS A 238 -3.92 17.96 26.43
N PHE A 239 -2.93 17.23 26.92
CA PHE A 239 -2.39 17.36 28.29
C PHE A 239 -0.86 17.54 28.34
N GLU A 240 -0.21 17.98 27.32
CA GLU A 240 1.22 18.36 27.25
C GLU A 240 2.17 17.43 28.03
N ARG A 241 1.94 16.13 27.94
CA ARG A 241 2.67 15.12 28.71
C ARG A 241 4.00 14.80 28.01
N ASN A 242 5.06 14.60 28.78
CA ASN A 242 6.31 14.04 28.29
C ASN A 242 6.14 12.53 28.06
N LEU A 243 5.87 12.14 26.85
CA LEU A 243 5.60 10.79 26.44
C LEU A 243 6.79 10.22 25.66
N PRO A 244 7.19 8.97 25.87
CA PRO A 244 8.15 8.32 24.99
C PRO A 244 7.46 7.89 23.67
N VAL A 245 8.24 7.70 22.62
CA VAL A 245 7.82 6.94 21.43
C VAL A 245 7.32 5.57 21.88
N ALA A 246 6.20 5.11 21.34
CA ALA A 246 5.62 3.83 21.75
C ALA A 246 6.56 2.67 21.41
N ASP A 247 6.68 1.73 22.33
CA ASP A 247 7.51 0.54 22.17
C ASP A 247 6.71 -0.78 22.18
N HIS A 248 5.38 -0.67 22.23
CA HIS A 248 4.42 -1.76 22.14
C HIS A 248 3.41 -1.48 21.02
N TRP A 249 2.90 -2.54 20.42
CA TRP A 249 1.80 -2.45 19.45
C TRP A 249 0.49 -2.04 20.13
N GLY A 250 -0.52 -1.69 19.31
CA GLY A 250 -1.87 -1.35 19.72
C GLY A 250 -2.13 0.14 19.91
N VAL A 251 -3.40 0.50 20.00
CA VAL A 251 -3.93 1.87 20.01
C VAL A 251 -3.50 2.64 21.26
N LYS A 252 -2.95 3.84 21.10
CA LYS A 252 -2.58 4.72 22.19
C LYS A 252 -3.65 5.78 22.45
N HIS A 253 -3.95 6.05 23.73
CA HIS A 253 -5.02 6.97 24.11
C HIS A 253 -4.63 8.45 23.94
N ASP A 254 -3.34 8.77 23.88
CA ASP A 254 -2.87 10.14 23.63
C ASP A 254 -2.81 10.40 22.11
N VAL A 255 -3.68 11.28 21.65
CA VAL A 255 -3.87 11.69 20.27
C VAL A 255 -3.64 13.18 20.09
N LEU A 256 -3.55 13.68 18.87
CA LEU A 256 -3.47 15.11 18.61
C LEU A 256 -4.72 15.83 19.15
N CYS A 257 -4.52 17.03 19.70
CA CYS A 257 -5.61 17.83 20.28
C CYS A 257 -6.39 18.56 19.18
N ALA A 258 -7.62 18.15 18.92
CA ALA A 258 -8.48 18.80 17.92
C ALA A 258 -8.98 20.21 18.32
N GLY A 259 -8.76 20.62 19.58
CA GLY A 259 -9.18 21.93 20.07
C GLY A 259 -8.11 23.02 20.01
N LYS A 260 -6.86 22.69 19.67
CA LYS A 260 -5.75 23.65 19.64
C LYS A 260 -5.39 24.05 18.19
N GLU A 261 -5.31 25.36 17.92
CA GLU A 261 -4.90 25.86 16.60
C GLU A 261 -3.46 25.46 16.25
N SER A 262 -2.57 25.37 17.24
CA SER A 262 -1.18 24.89 17.04
C SER A 262 -1.09 23.46 16.49
N THR A 263 -2.11 22.63 16.72
CA THR A 263 -2.19 21.29 16.12
C THR A 263 -2.45 21.36 14.63
N TYR A 264 -3.37 22.23 14.22
CA TYR A 264 -3.67 22.42 12.79
C TYR A 264 -2.47 23.04 12.07
N GLU A 265 -1.83 24.05 12.66
CA GLU A 265 -0.60 24.63 12.09
C GLU A 265 0.50 23.57 11.92
N PHE A 266 0.67 22.68 12.89
CA PHE A 266 1.62 21.58 12.79
C PHE A 266 1.27 20.63 11.62
N VAL A 267 0.01 20.22 11.51
CA VAL A 267 -0.45 19.31 10.45
C VAL A 267 -0.32 19.97 9.08
N GLU A 268 -0.77 21.20 8.93
CA GLU A 268 -0.70 21.97 7.68
C GLU A 268 0.74 22.14 7.18
N ASN A 269 1.69 22.43 8.08
CA ASN A 269 3.12 22.51 7.74
C ASN A 269 3.70 21.17 7.26
N ILE A 270 3.26 20.05 7.84
CA ILE A 270 3.70 18.73 7.40
C ILE A 270 3.11 18.39 6.03
N VAL A 271 1.84 18.68 5.81
CA VAL A 271 1.18 18.50 4.51
C VAL A 271 1.92 19.31 3.43
N ASP A 272 2.33 20.53 3.73
CA ASP A 272 3.12 21.36 2.80
C ASP A 272 4.41 20.66 2.38
N GLU A 273 5.22 20.22 3.34
CA GLU A 273 6.49 19.56 3.04
C GLU A 273 6.31 18.20 2.34
N LEU A 274 5.27 17.45 2.69
CA LEU A 274 4.96 16.18 2.01
C LEU A 274 4.44 16.40 0.60
N CYS A 275 3.62 17.43 0.34
CA CYS A 275 3.16 17.75 -1.00
C CYS A 275 4.31 18.10 -1.97
N GLU A 276 5.41 18.69 -1.47
CA GLU A 276 6.62 18.92 -2.26
C GLU A 276 7.38 17.64 -2.63
N LEU A 277 7.26 16.60 -1.81
CA LEU A 277 7.95 15.33 -1.97
C LEU A 277 7.17 14.33 -2.82
N PHE A 278 5.85 14.39 -2.74
CA PHE A 278 4.91 13.49 -3.39
C PHE A 278 4.03 14.26 -4.37
N PRO A 279 4.43 14.36 -5.64
CA PRO A 279 3.71 15.17 -6.63
C PRO A 279 2.38 14.56 -7.07
N ASP A 280 2.13 13.27 -6.81
CA ASP A 280 0.94 12.56 -7.24
C ASP A 280 -0.33 13.13 -6.59
N LYS A 281 -1.48 12.83 -7.20
CA LYS A 281 -2.78 13.42 -6.86
C LYS A 281 -3.26 13.10 -5.44
N TYR A 282 -2.96 11.90 -4.94
CA TYR A 282 -3.59 11.36 -3.74
C TYR A 282 -2.74 11.57 -2.49
N PHE A 283 -3.41 11.82 -1.36
CA PHE A 283 -2.79 12.00 -0.05
C PHE A 283 -3.66 11.32 1.01
N HIS A 284 -3.09 10.50 1.88
CA HIS A 284 -3.84 9.82 2.94
C HIS A 284 -3.62 10.49 4.29
N ILE A 285 -4.72 10.77 5.01
CA ILE A 285 -4.72 11.52 6.26
C ILE A 285 -5.08 10.67 7.49
N GLY A 286 -4.99 9.32 7.36
CA GLY A 286 -5.30 8.37 8.43
C GLY A 286 -6.75 8.41 8.88
N GLY A 287 -6.98 8.67 10.16
CA GLY A 287 -8.31 8.89 10.72
C GLY A 287 -8.93 7.70 11.43
N ASP A 288 -8.23 6.57 11.47
CA ASP A 288 -8.67 5.37 12.15
C ASP A 288 -8.31 5.34 13.65
N GLU A 289 -8.99 4.47 14.36
CA GLU A 289 -8.71 4.09 15.74
C GLU A 289 -8.45 5.27 16.70
N VAL A 290 -9.21 6.37 16.56
CA VAL A 290 -9.03 7.59 17.36
C VAL A 290 -9.76 7.47 18.71
N PRO A 291 -9.07 7.28 19.85
CA PRO A 291 -9.70 7.24 21.16
C PRO A 291 -10.17 8.63 21.61
N LYS A 292 -11.47 8.79 21.85
CA LYS A 292 -12.11 10.08 22.20
C LYS A 292 -11.87 10.50 23.65
N HIS A 293 -11.37 9.60 24.48
CA HIS A 293 -11.24 9.78 25.92
C HIS A 293 -10.46 11.05 26.34
N ARG A 294 -9.35 11.37 25.60
CA ARG A 294 -8.59 12.59 25.89
C ARG A 294 -9.34 13.85 25.49
N TRP A 295 -10.05 13.83 24.37
CA TRP A 295 -10.86 14.94 23.91
C TRP A 295 -12.02 15.24 24.85
N HIS A 296 -12.66 14.21 25.38
CA HIS A 296 -13.73 14.35 26.38
C HIS A 296 -13.29 15.11 27.62
N LEU A 297 -12.07 14.89 28.08
CA LEU A 297 -11.50 15.55 29.27
C LEU A 297 -10.77 16.87 28.95
N CYS A 298 -10.58 17.21 27.70
CA CYS A 298 -9.75 18.35 27.26
C CYS A 298 -10.56 19.65 27.20
N PRO A 299 -10.21 20.70 27.98
CA PRO A 299 -10.92 21.98 27.91
C PRO A 299 -10.92 22.60 26.51
N HIS A 300 -9.81 22.47 25.78
CA HIS A 300 -9.70 23.01 24.41
C HIS A 300 -10.64 22.29 23.43
N CYS A 301 -10.71 20.94 23.48
CA CYS A 301 -11.62 20.19 22.63
C CYS A 301 -13.08 20.49 22.98
N GLN A 302 -13.43 20.55 24.27
CA GLN A 302 -14.78 20.89 24.71
C GLN A 302 -15.19 22.32 24.33
N ALA A 303 -14.26 23.30 24.43
CA ALA A 303 -14.50 24.65 23.98
C ALA A 303 -14.70 24.72 22.44
N MET A 304 -13.92 23.96 21.68
CA MET A 304 -14.09 23.86 20.23
C MET A 304 -15.44 23.24 19.86
N MET A 305 -15.85 22.16 20.51
CA MET A 305 -17.15 21.52 20.30
C MET A 305 -18.28 22.52 20.58
N LYS A 306 -18.22 23.24 21.70
CA LYS A 306 -19.20 24.28 22.04
C LYS A 306 -19.24 25.41 20.99
N LYS A 307 -18.05 25.86 20.52
CA LYS A 307 -17.95 26.90 19.49
C LYS A 307 -18.59 26.49 18.17
N LEU A 308 -18.43 25.21 17.79
CA LEU A 308 -18.93 24.66 16.51
C LEU A 308 -20.33 24.06 16.64
N GLY A 309 -20.94 24.02 17.85
CA GLY A 309 -22.26 23.44 18.08
C GLY A 309 -22.32 21.92 17.90
N LEU A 310 -21.21 21.21 18.21
CA LEU A 310 -21.07 19.76 18.04
C LEU A 310 -21.62 19.02 19.25
N ASN A 311 -22.22 17.83 19.03
CA ASN A 311 -22.86 17.03 20.04
C ASN A 311 -21.92 16.04 20.74
N ASN A 312 -20.88 15.59 20.04
CA ASN A 312 -19.94 14.56 20.52
C ASN A 312 -18.57 14.67 19.85
N GLU A 313 -17.62 13.89 20.35
CA GLU A 313 -16.23 13.87 19.87
C GLU A 313 -16.08 13.19 18.49
N ASP A 314 -17.03 12.39 18.04
CA ASP A 314 -17.02 11.84 16.68
C ASP A 314 -17.29 12.95 15.65
N GLU A 315 -18.22 13.85 15.95
CA GLU A 315 -18.45 15.06 15.15
C GLU A 315 -17.24 15.99 15.14
N LEU A 316 -16.52 16.10 16.29
CA LEU A 316 -15.26 16.86 16.35
C LEU A 316 -14.20 16.24 15.46
N GLN A 317 -14.11 14.91 15.41
CA GLN A 317 -13.20 14.24 14.47
C GLN A 317 -13.55 14.53 13.02
N CYS A 318 -14.85 14.48 12.66
CA CYS A 318 -15.27 14.85 11.31
C CYS A 318 -14.85 16.29 10.94
N CYS A 319 -15.04 17.24 11.85
CA CYS A 319 -14.61 18.63 11.63
C CYS A 319 -13.08 18.74 11.48
N PHE A 320 -12.31 17.99 12.29
CA PHE A 320 -10.85 17.92 12.18
C PHE A 320 -10.43 17.39 10.81
N MET A 321 -10.97 16.23 10.40
CA MET A 321 -10.64 15.62 9.11
C MET A 321 -11.04 16.49 7.92
N ASN A 322 -12.21 17.15 7.99
CA ASN A 322 -12.66 18.09 6.94
C ASN A 322 -11.70 19.25 6.76
N ARG A 323 -11.26 19.89 7.86
CA ARG A 323 -10.29 20.99 7.77
C ARG A 323 -9.00 20.58 7.07
N ILE A 324 -8.48 19.39 7.38
CA ILE A 324 -7.26 18.88 6.74
C ILE A 324 -7.52 18.46 5.29
N ASN A 325 -8.69 17.86 4.99
CA ASN A 325 -9.11 17.59 3.63
C ASN A 325 -9.17 18.87 2.77
N ASP A 326 -9.76 19.94 3.30
CA ASP A 326 -9.85 21.22 2.59
C ASP A 326 -8.46 21.84 2.37
N TYR A 327 -7.55 21.70 3.35
CA TYR A 327 -6.16 22.11 3.19
C TYR A 327 -5.44 21.31 2.09
N CYS A 328 -5.60 20.00 2.06
CA CYS A 328 -5.08 19.13 0.99
C CYS A 328 -5.65 19.51 -0.38
N ALA A 329 -6.96 19.78 -0.45
CA ALA A 329 -7.62 20.23 -1.68
C ALA A 329 -7.04 21.57 -2.18
N GLY A 330 -6.72 22.51 -1.28
CA GLY A 330 -6.01 23.76 -1.58
C GLY A 330 -4.61 23.54 -2.18
N LYS A 331 -3.99 22.37 -1.95
CA LYS A 331 -2.73 21.94 -2.55
C LYS A 331 -2.94 21.05 -3.81
N ASN A 332 -4.14 21.02 -4.37
CA ASN A 332 -4.54 20.15 -5.48
C ASN A 332 -4.41 18.65 -5.18
N LYS A 333 -4.55 18.24 -3.92
CA LYS A 333 -4.55 16.84 -3.51
C LYS A 333 -5.97 16.36 -3.25
N GLN A 334 -6.23 15.11 -3.61
CA GLN A 334 -7.42 14.36 -3.23
C GLN A 334 -7.08 13.60 -1.95
N ALA A 335 -7.68 14.01 -0.83
CA ALA A 335 -7.45 13.31 0.43
C ALA A 335 -8.24 11.99 0.51
N PHE A 336 -7.64 11.02 1.19
CA PHE A 336 -8.24 9.75 1.58
C PHE A 336 -8.09 9.56 3.08
N MET A 337 -9.00 8.81 3.69
CA MET A 337 -8.90 8.37 5.08
C MET A 337 -9.38 6.92 5.23
N TRP A 338 -9.00 6.28 6.35
CA TRP A 338 -9.54 4.98 6.70
C TRP A 338 -11.02 5.09 7.06
N SER A 339 -11.81 4.16 6.56
CA SER A 339 -13.24 4.10 6.86
C SER A 339 -13.54 3.41 8.20
N TRP A 340 -12.55 3.19 9.02
CA TRP A 340 -12.62 2.45 10.27
C TRP A 340 -13.19 3.31 11.41
N ASP A 341 -14.10 2.75 12.21
CA ASP A 341 -14.64 3.32 13.47
C ASP A 341 -15.43 4.65 13.40
N LEU A 342 -15.73 5.19 12.22
CA LEU A 342 -16.63 6.35 12.14
C LEU A 342 -18.08 5.91 12.33
N LYS A 343 -18.69 6.33 13.45
CA LYS A 343 -20.10 6.03 13.76
C LYS A 343 -21.08 6.95 13.01
N ASP A 344 -20.67 8.17 12.71
CA ASP A 344 -21.45 9.14 11.95
C ASP A 344 -20.57 9.89 10.95
N ASP A 345 -20.65 9.49 9.69
CA ASP A 345 -19.89 10.07 8.58
C ASP A 345 -20.59 11.21 7.85
N LYS A 346 -21.82 11.58 8.28
CA LYS A 346 -22.66 12.58 7.60
C LYS A 346 -22.02 13.96 7.53
N LEU A 347 -21.17 14.29 8.50
CA LEU A 347 -20.46 15.58 8.53
C LEU A 347 -19.19 15.59 7.68
N LEU A 348 -18.73 14.45 7.18
CA LEU A 348 -17.53 14.40 6.35
C LEU A 348 -17.80 15.00 4.96
N SER A 349 -16.83 15.71 4.43
CA SER A 349 -16.86 16.30 3.09
C SER A 349 -17.08 15.23 2.01
N GLU A 350 -17.88 15.52 1.00
CA GLU A 350 -18.22 14.59 -0.08
C GLU A 350 -17.03 14.22 -0.97
N ASN A 351 -16.03 15.11 -1.06
CA ASN A 351 -14.82 14.89 -1.83
C ASN A 351 -13.74 14.10 -1.09
N LEU A 352 -13.91 13.83 0.22
CA LEU A 352 -12.98 12.99 0.98
C LEU A 352 -13.17 11.53 0.59
N GLY A 353 -12.09 10.90 0.08
CA GLY A 353 -12.10 9.49 -0.30
C GLY A 353 -11.91 8.55 0.88
N PHE A 354 -12.27 7.28 0.70
CA PHE A 354 -12.06 6.24 1.71
C PHE A 354 -11.14 5.12 1.24
N THR A 355 -10.26 4.67 2.13
CA THR A 355 -9.74 3.31 2.09
C THR A 355 -10.71 2.43 2.88
N LYS A 356 -11.48 1.60 2.16
CA LYS A 356 -12.66 0.91 2.68
C LYS A 356 -12.30 -0.47 3.22
N CYS A 357 -12.19 -0.60 4.54
CA CYS A 357 -11.79 -1.83 5.21
C CYS A 357 -12.92 -2.85 5.40
N GLY A 358 -14.17 -2.41 5.43
CA GLY A 358 -15.36 -3.22 5.66
C GLY A 358 -16.53 -2.81 4.76
N ASP A 359 -17.65 -3.51 4.90
CA ASP A 359 -18.87 -3.17 4.16
C ASP A 359 -19.62 -2.03 4.85
N ILE A 360 -19.17 -0.80 4.58
CA ILE A 360 -19.78 0.43 5.05
C ILE A 360 -20.38 1.22 3.87
N ASN A 361 -21.38 2.02 4.16
CA ASN A 361 -21.92 2.97 3.18
C ASN A 361 -20.94 4.15 3.02
N THR A 362 -20.44 4.37 1.82
CA THR A 362 -19.51 5.48 1.51
C THR A 362 -20.23 6.79 1.19
N GLY A 363 -21.56 6.81 1.17
CA GLY A 363 -22.33 8.01 0.79
C GLY A 363 -22.03 8.51 -0.62
N GLY A 364 -21.64 7.62 -1.55
CA GLY A 364 -21.25 7.99 -2.92
C GLY A 364 -19.80 8.48 -3.07
N ARG A 365 -19.06 8.65 -1.97
CA ARG A 365 -17.64 9.06 -2.00
C ARG A 365 -16.76 8.04 -2.73
N PRO A 366 -15.68 8.49 -3.40
CA PRO A 366 -14.73 7.56 -4.02
C PRO A 366 -14.04 6.72 -2.95
N PHE A 367 -13.81 5.44 -3.25
CA PHE A 367 -13.10 4.58 -2.32
C PHE A 367 -12.16 3.58 -3.02
N ILE A 368 -11.17 3.13 -2.25
CA ILE A 368 -10.27 2.03 -2.55
C ILE A 368 -10.67 0.86 -1.65
N ASP A 369 -10.93 -0.31 -2.23
CA ASP A 369 -11.28 -1.50 -1.47
C ASP A 369 -10.03 -2.08 -0.78
N THR A 370 -10.01 -2.02 0.54
CA THR A 370 -8.97 -2.59 1.40
C THR A 370 -9.57 -3.63 2.34
N SER A 371 -10.49 -4.43 1.84
CA SER A 371 -11.26 -5.38 2.66
C SER A 371 -10.43 -6.12 3.69
N SER A 372 -10.76 -5.95 4.96
CA SER A 372 -10.13 -6.66 6.08
C SER A 372 -10.41 -8.18 6.08
N LYS A 373 -11.26 -8.65 5.18
CA LYS A 373 -11.56 -10.08 4.97
C LYS A 373 -10.81 -10.68 3.78
N ALA A 374 -10.09 -9.86 2.99
CA ALA A 374 -9.44 -10.31 1.75
C ALA A 374 -8.04 -9.74 1.52
N TYR A 375 -7.82 -8.47 1.85
CA TYR A 375 -6.65 -7.71 1.42
C TYR A 375 -5.75 -7.22 2.55
N TYR A 376 -6.05 -7.51 3.83
CA TYR A 376 -5.13 -7.36 4.96
C TYR A 376 -4.14 -8.53 4.95
N ILE A 377 -3.13 -8.43 4.10
CA ILE A 377 -2.20 -9.53 3.84
C ILE A 377 -1.10 -9.68 4.90
N ASP A 378 -1.07 -8.85 5.91
CA ASP A 378 -0.30 -9.02 7.14
C ASP A 378 -0.90 -10.07 8.08
N LEU A 379 -2.21 -10.30 7.99
CA LEU A 379 -2.88 -11.33 8.78
C LEU A 379 -2.48 -12.75 8.32
N PRO A 380 -2.33 -13.69 9.28
CA PRO A 380 -2.07 -15.09 8.96
C PRO A 380 -3.09 -15.69 8.00
N TYR A 381 -2.67 -16.63 7.19
CA TYR A 381 -3.54 -17.33 6.25
C TYR A 381 -4.69 -18.10 6.92
N GLY A 382 -4.60 -18.35 8.22
CA GLY A 382 -5.72 -18.87 9.02
C GLY A 382 -6.87 -17.88 9.22
N TYR A 383 -6.62 -16.57 9.04
CA TYR A 383 -7.65 -15.52 9.03
C TYR A 383 -8.09 -15.19 7.61
N ILE A 384 -7.13 -14.97 6.70
CA ILE A 384 -7.37 -14.62 5.31
C ILE A 384 -6.57 -15.59 4.43
N SER A 385 -7.23 -16.62 3.94
CA SER A 385 -6.61 -17.62 3.07
C SER A 385 -6.42 -17.08 1.64
N LEU A 386 -5.62 -17.77 0.85
CA LEU A 386 -5.55 -17.51 -0.60
C LEU A 386 -6.93 -17.60 -1.27
N LYS A 387 -7.79 -18.51 -0.81
CA LYS A 387 -9.14 -18.67 -1.32
C LYS A 387 -10.02 -17.44 -1.02
N ASP A 388 -9.89 -16.87 0.19
CA ASP A 388 -10.64 -15.68 0.57
C ASP A 388 -10.23 -14.49 -0.31
N THR A 389 -8.93 -14.30 -0.54
CA THR A 389 -8.42 -13.23 -1.41
C THR A 389 -8.85 -13.43 -2.87
N ALA A 390 -8.75 -14.64 -3.41
CA ALA A 390 -9.06 -14.92 -4.81
C ALA A 390 -10.57 -14.82 -5.13
N ASN A 391 -11.44 -15.13 -4.16
CA ASN A 391 -12.89 -15.09 -4.36
C ASN A 391 -13.52 -13.75 -3.95
N HIS A 392 -12.72 -12.79 -3.44
CA HIS A 392 -13.26 -11.50 -3.05
C HIS A 392 -13.74 -10.72 -4.27
N LYS A 393 -14.98 -10.24 -4.19
CA LYS A 393 -15.55 -9.29 -5.15
C LYS A 393 -15.44 -7.90 -4.55
N LEU A 394 -14.93 -6.96 -5.34
CA LEU A 394 -14.83 -5.57 -4.91
C LEU A 394 -16.21 -5.02 -4.56
N TYR A 395 -16.26 -4.19 -3.53
CA TYR A 395 -17.51 -3.57 -3.11
C TYR A 395 -18.11 -2.70 -4.20
N ASP A 396 -19.44 -2.71 -4.30
CA ASP A 396 -20.17 -1.88 -5.24
C ASP A 396 -20.13 -0.38 -4.85
N GLY A 397 -20.31 0.50 -5.83
CA GLY A 397 -20.33 1.94 -5.68
C GLY A 397 -19.22 2.66 -6.44
N ASN A 398 -18.76 3.80 -5.94
CA ASN A 398 -17.69 4.58 -6.55
C ASN A 398 -16.29 4.01 -6.23
N CYS A 399 -16.12 2.74 -6.56
CA CYS A 399 -14.89 1.96 -6.32
C CYS A 399 -13.84 2.31 -7.37
N LEU A 400 -12.69 2.85 -6.92
CA LEU A 400 -11.56 3.16 -7.80
C LEU A 400 -10.68 1.93 -8.07
N GLY A 401 -10.81 0.88 -7.29
CA GLY A 401 -10.02 -0.34 -7.33
C GLY A 401 -9.73 -0.88 -5.94
N ALA A 402 -8.65 -1.64 -5.80
CA ALA A 402 -8.28 -2.22 -4.50
C ALA A 402 -6.81 -2.06 -4.17
N GLU A 403 -6.53 -2.23 -2.87
CA GLU A 403 -5.20 -2.15 -2.30
C GLU A 403 -5.00 -3.28 -1.29
N ALA A 404 -3.90 -4.03 -1.43
CA ALA A 404 -3.45 -4.96 -0.40
C ALA A 404 -2.68 -4.19 0.67
N THR A 405 -3.04 -4.37 1.94
CA THR A 405 -2.38 -3.72 3.06
C THR A 405 -1.40 -4.66 3.76
N LEU A 406 -0.17 -4.20 3.95
CA LEU A 406 0.85 -4.91 4.72
C LEU A 406 1.22 -4.11 5.96
N TRP A 407 0.44 -4.28 7.04
CA TRP A 407 0.78 -3.79 8.36
C TRP A 407 1.97 -4.58 8.91
N THR A 408 2.90 -3.90 9.59
CA THR A 408 4.21 -4.52 9.84
C THR A 408 4.50 -4.86 11.29
N GLU A 409 3.54 -4.82 12.21
CA GLU A 409 3.73 -5.19 13.63
C GLU A 409 4.41 -6.56 13.79
N TYR A 410 4.09 -7.50 12.90
CA TYR A 410 4.63 -8.87 12.90
C TYR A 410 5.38 -9.22 11.61
N VAL A 411 5.75 -8.18 10.82
CA VAL A 411 6.45 -8.31 9.53
C VAL A 411 7.73 -7.49 9.54
N PRO A 412 8.77 -7.93 10.28
CA PRO A 412 9.96 -7.12 10.55
C PRO A 412 10.96 -7.02 9.38
N ASP A 413 10.80 -7.81 8.33
CA ASP A 413 11.77 -7.92 7.24
C ASP A 413 11.14 -8.39 5.92
N MET A 414 11.89 -8.23 4.82
CA MET A 414 11.49 -8.61 3.46
C MET A 414 11.13 -10.08 3.32
N LYS A 415 11.84 -10.98 4.00
CA LYS A 415 11.57 -12.42 3.93
C LYS A 415 10.21 -12.78 4.52
N LYS A 416 9.83 -12.11 5.61
CA LYS A 416 8.51 -12.28 6.21
C LYS A 416 7.45 -11.59 5.34
N ALA A 417 7.72 -10.39 4.83
CA ALA A 417 6.85 -9.66 3.92
C ALA A 417 6.48 -10.50 2.68
N ASP A 418 7.46 -11.09 2.01
CA ASP A 418 7.23 -11.96 0.86
C ASP A 418 6.29 -13.14 1.20
N LYS A 419 6.54 -13.83 2.31
CA LYS A 419 5.71 -14.96 2.74
C LYS A 419 4.28 -14.57 3.09
N MET A 420 4.07 -13.35 3.58
CA MET A 420 2.73 -12.84 3.88
C MET A 420 2.02 -12.37 2.61
N THR A 421 2.76 -11.78 1.68
CA THR A 421 2.24 -11.21 0.45
C THR A 421 1.88 -12.28 -0.59
N TYR A 422 2.78 -13.23 -0.83
CA TYR A 422 2.61 -14.21 -1.91
C TYR A 422 2.18 -15.57 -1.41
N PRO A 423 1.17 -16.23 -2.08
CA PRO A 423 0.64 -15.91 -3.41
C PRO A 423 -0.59 -14.98 -3.43
N ARG A 424 -1.08 -14.45 -2.30
CA ARG A 424 -2.33 -13.65 -2.25
C ARG A 424 -2.32 -12.44 -3.19
N LEU A 425 -1.19 -11.73 -3.29
CA LEU A 425 -1.09 -10.56 -4.17
C LEU A 425 -1.35 -10.92 -5.63
N GLY A 426 -0.85 -12.06 -6.11
CA GLY A 426 -1.14 -12.53 -7.47
C GLY A 426 -2.64 -12.73 -7.72
N ALA A 427 -3.35 -13.30 -6.75
CA ALA A 427 -4.79 -13.50 -6.83
C ALA A 427 -5.56 -12.16 -6.83
N MET A 428 -5.16 -11.19 -5.98
CA MET A 428 -5.74 -9.84 -6.02
C MET A 428 -5.51 -9.17 -7.38
N CYS A 429 -4.32 -9.33 -7.96
CA CYS A 429 -3.99 -8.70 -9.24
C CYS A 429 -4.89 -9.17 -10.38
N GLU A 430 -5.27 -10.45 -10.42
CA GLU A 430 -6.29 -10.95 -11.35
C GLU A 430 -7.63 -10.20 -11.16
N THR A 431 -8.08 -10.06 -9.91
CA THR A 431 -9.34 -9.37 -9.59
C THR A 431 -9.32 -7.92 -10.04
N VAL A 432 -8.27 -7.15 -9.71
CA VAL A 432 -8.23 -5.71 -10.04
C VAL A 432 -7.93 -5.45 -11.52
N TRP A 433 -7.38 -6.43 -12.23
CA TRP A 433 -7.13 -6.34 -13.66
C TRP A 433 -8.40 -6.61 -14.47
N HIS A 434 -9.15 -7.69 -14.16
CA HIS A 434 -10.34 -8.12 -14.88
C HIS A 434 -11.65 -7.66 -14.26
N GLY A 435 -11.68 -7.39 -12.94
CA GLY A 435 -12.88 -7.08 -12.16
C GLY A 435 -13.50 -8.29 -11.47
N GLU A 436 -13.08 -9.49 -11.80
CA GLU A 436 -13.48 -10.72 -11.15
C GLU A 436 -12.37 -11.76 -11.25
N ASN A 437 -12.36 -12.68 -10.30
CA ASN A 437 -11.47 -13.81 -10.26
C ASN A 437 -12.16 -14.94 -9.48
N SER A 438 -11.60 -16.13 -9.53
CA SER A 438 -11.97 -17.23 -8.63
C SER A 438 -10.74 -17.99 -8.18
N TYR A 439 -10.85 -18.59 -7.00
CA TYR A 439 -9.79 -19.45 -6.50
C TYR A 439 -9.44 -20.57 -7.49
N GLU A 440 -10.43 -21.18 -8.16
CA GLU A 440 -10.20 -22.25 -9.12
C GLU A 440 -9.41 -21.79 -10.34
N GLN A 441 -9.77 -20.62 -10.89
CA GLN A 441 -9.04 -20.03 -12.02
C GLN A 441 -7.58 -19.72 -11.64
N PHE A 442 -7.36 -19.08 -10.49
CA PHE A 442 -6.02 -18.75 -10.02
C PHE A 442 -5.23 -20.01 -9.65
N HIS A 443 -5.87 -21.00 -9.02
CA HIS A 443 -5.24 -22.26 -8.63
C HIS A 443 -4.66 -23.03 -9.83
N ASN A 444 -5.32 -22.99 -10.98
CA ASN A 444 -4.84 -23.65 -12.20
C ASN A 444 -3.52 -23.04 -12.73
N LYS A 445 -3.19 -21.82 -12.34
CA LYS A 445 -1.94 -21.13 -12.69
C LYS A 445 -0.88 -21.15 -11.57
N LEU A 446 -1.20 -21.74 -10.43
CA LEU A 446 -0.41 -21.56 -9.21
C LEU A 446 1.00 -22.16 -9.32
N ASP A 447 1.17 -23.30 -9.95
CA ASP A 447 2.48 -23.95 -10.13
C ASP A 447 3.38 -23.11 -11.05
N TYR A 448 2.81 -22.58 -12.13
CA TYR A 448 3.50 -21.61 -12.99
C TYR A 448 3.88 -20.38 -12.19
N TYR A 449 2.95 -19.83 -11.41
CA TYR A 449 3.19 -18.63 -10.61
C TYR A 449 4.31 -18.81 -9.57
N TYR A 450 4.32 -19.92 -8.86
CA TYR A 450 5.41 -20.25 -7.93
C TYR A 450 6.76 -20.33 -8.66
N SER A 451 6.80 -20.98 -9.81
CA SER A 451 8.02 -21.07 -10.63
C SER A 451 8.49 -19.70 -11.12
N TYR A 452 7.55 -18.81 -11.47
CA TYR A 452 7.84 -17.43 -11.87
C TYR A 452 8.35 -16.59 -10.69
N LEU A 453 7.77 -16.75 -9.48
CA LEU A 453 8.28 -16.12 -8.25
C LEU A 453 9.70 -16.59 -7.92
N ASP A 454 9.99 -17.89 -8.02
CA ASP A 454 11.32 -18.45 -7.82
C ASP A 454 12.34 -17.85 -8.80
N LYS A 455 11.99 -17.75 -10.09
CA LYS A 455 12.84 -17.13 -11.10
C LYS A 455 13.15 -15.65 -10.77
N ASN A 456 12.19 -14.93 -10.17
CA ASN A 456 12.36 -13.57 -9.72
C ASN A 456 12.99 -13.44 -8.32
N ARG A 457 13.30 -14.55 -7.64
CA ARG A 457 13.84 -14.62 -6.26
C ARG A 457 12.90 -13.98 -5.23
N ILE A 458 11.60 -14.18 -5.41
CA ILE A 458 10.55 -13.71 -4.51
C ILE A 458 10.15 -14.87 -3.61
N GLY A 459 10.22 -14.66 -2.29
CA GLY A 459 9.73 -15.63 -1.32
C GLY A 459 8.22 -15.73 -1.32
N TYR A 460 7.68 -16.89 -0.96
CA TYR A 460 6.22 -17.11 -0.89
C TYR A 460 5.84 -18.17 0.15
N SER A 461 4.57 -18.24 0.49
CA SER A 461 3.98 -19.33 1.27
C SER A 461 3.46 -20.43 0.35
N LYS A 462 3.84 -21.68 0.61
CA LYS A 462 3.34 -22.83 -0.13
C LYS A 462 1.84 -23.01 0.07
N LEU A 463 1.16 -23.64 -0.90
CA LEU A 463 -0.29 -23.76 -0.94
C LEU A 463 -0.91 -24.31 0.35
N TYR A 464 -0.34 -25.38 0.92
CA TYR A 464 -0.88 -25.97 2.16
C TYR A 464 -0.89 -24.99 3.35
N PHE A 465 0.01 -23.99 3.34
CA PHE A 465 0.08 -22.95 4.34
C PHE A 465 -0.79 -21.73 3.96
N ALA A 466 -0.82 -21.39 2.68
CA ALA A 466 -1.56 -20.24 2.14
C ALA A 466 -3.09 -20.52 2.01
N ASN A 467 -3.48 -21.79 1.94
CA ASN A 467 -4.88 -22.24 2.00
C ASN A 467 -5.01 -23.37 3.02
N PRO A 468 -4.88 -23.07 4.32
CA PRO A 468 -4.77 -24.06 5.37
C PRO A 468 -6.07 -24.85 5.55
N ASN A 469 -5.97 -26.12 5.92
CA ASN A 469 -7.11 -26.85 6.44
C ASN A 469 -7.55 -26.28 7.80
N ARG A 470 -8.70 -26.73 8.32
CA ARG A 470 -9.28 -26.19 9.57
C ARG A 470 -8.33 -26.24 10.75
N VAL A 471 -7.56 -27.34 10.91
CA VAL A 471 -6.62 -27.52 12.04
C VAL A 471 -5.45 -26.55 11.93
N LEU A 472 -4.79 -26.52 10.76
CA LEU A 472 -3.64 -25.61 10.56
C LEU A 472 -4.06 -24.15 10.63
N GLY A 473 -5.23 -23.79 10.08
CA GLY A 473 -5.76 -22.43 10.17
C GLY A 473 -6.05 -22.02 11.62
N PHE A 474 -6.61 -22.91 12.43
CA PHE A 474 -6.81 -22.68 13.85
C PHE A 474 -5.47 -22.48 14.60
N LEU A 475 -4.48 -23.32 14.34
CA LEU A 475 -3.14 -23.17 14.93
C LEU A 475 -2.46 -21.86 14.55
N GLN A 476 -2.59 -21.43 13.28
CA GLN A 476 -2.05 -20.14 12.81
C GLN A 476 -2.70 -18.96 13.55
N ARG A 477 -4.02 -19.00 13.81
CA ARG A 477 -4.75 -17.98 14.59
C ARG A 477 -4.29 -17.94 16.04
N ILE A 478 -4.27 -19.06 16.74
CA ILE A 478 -3.82 -19.12 18.15
C ILE A 478 -2.40 -18.58 18.29
N TRP A 479 -1.51 -18.94 17.36
CA TRP A 479 -0.13 -18.49 17.45
C TRP A 479 0.02 -16.98 17.22
N PHE A 480 -0.83 -16.40 16.37
CA PHE A 480 -0.90 -14.97 16.16
C PHE A 480 -1.48 -14.25 17.37
N GLU A 481 -2.61 -14.71 17.91
CA GLU A 481 -3.26 -14.12 19.10
C GLU A 481 -2.35 -14.14 20.32
N LYS A 482 -1.59 -15.21 20.54
CA LYS A 482 -0.58 -15.26 21.62
C LYS A 482 0.47 -14.15 21.51
N ARG A 483 0.79 -13.68 20.32
CA ARG A 483 1.74 -12.56 20.11
C ARG A 483 1.11 -11.20 20.41
N GLN A 484 -0.22 -11.09 20.31
CA GLN A 484 -0.96 -9.87 20.64
C GLN A 484 -1.19 -9.68 22.14
N LEU A 485 -1.04 -10.72 22.96
CA LEU A 485 -1.11 -10.63 24.41
C LEU A 485 0.08 -9.80 24.93
N THR A 486 -0.12 -8.48 24.99
CA THR A 486 0.85 -7.52 25.49
C THR A 486 0.34 -6.86 26.77
N TRP A 487 1.25 -6.28 27.56
CA TRP A 487 0.93 -5.51 28.79
C TRP A 487 0.20 -4.18 28.52
N GLU A 488 -0.32 -4.02 27.31
CA GLU A 488 -0.91 -2.77 26.82
C GLU A 488 -2.11 -2.30 27.63
N GLY A 489 -3.03 -3.20 27.94
CA GLY A 489 -4.21 -2.85 28.74
C GLY A 489 -3.87 -2.24 30.10
N LEU A 490 -2.85 -2.76 30.79
CA LEU A 490 -2.39 -2.21 32.07
C LEU A 490 -1.70 -0.84 31.90
N SER A 491 -0.88 -0.66 30.87
CA SER A 491 -0.22 0.62 30.57
C SER A 491 -1.25 1.73 30.32
N ASN A 492 -2.27 1.46 29.52
CA ASN A 492 -3.33 2.41 29.22
C ASN A 492 -4.16 2.77 30.46
N ILE A 493 -4.47 1.80 31.32
CA ILE A 493 -5.17 2.07 32.59
C ILE A 493 -4.37 3.02 33.50
N PHE A 494 -3.06 2.80 33.66
CA PHE A 494 -2.21 3.68 34.46
C PHE A 494 -2.11 5.08 33.87
N ASP A 495 -2.02 5.19 32.55
CA ASP A 495 -1.97 6.48 31.85
C ASP A 495 -3.31 7.23 31.99
N ASP A 496 -4.45 6.54 31.93
CA ASP A 496 -5.77 7.13 32.13
C ASP A 496 -5.97 7.69 33.52
N LEU A 497 -5.51 6.96 34.55
CA LEU A 497 -5.56 7.44 35.91
C LEU A 497 -4.74 8.73 36.12
N LYS A 498 -3.55 8.81 35.53
CA LYS A 498 -2.72 10.02 35.56
C LYS A 498 -3.40 11.20 34.89
N VAL A 499 -4.04 10.98 33.73
CA VAL A 499 -4.75 12.05 33.02
C VAL A 499 -5.99 12.53 33.77
N LYS A 500 -6.77 11.63 34.35
CA LYS A 500 -7.91 12.00 35.21
C LYS A 500 -7.47 12.86 36.39
N TYR A 501 -6.32 12.55 37.00
CA TYR A 501 -5.74 13.37 38.08
C TYR A 501 -5.35 14.78 37.59
N ILE A 502 -4.68 14.87 36.43
CA ILE A 502 -4.28 16.16 35.82
C ILE A 502 -5.52 16.98 35.45
N ALA A 503 -6.52 16.39 34.82
CA ALA A 503 -7.76 17.07 34.45
C ALA A 503 -8.50 17.63 35.67
N LYS A 504 -8.59 16.86 36.76
CA LYS A 504 -9.18 17.31 38.00
C LYS A 504 -8.43 18.45 38.68
N LYS A 505 -7.07 18.46 38.58
CA LYS A 505 -6.26 19.55 39.11
C LYS A 505 -6.48 20.84 38.32
N ASN A 506 -6.62 20.75 37.01
CA ASN A 506 -6.83 21.91 36.12
C ASN A 506 -8.26 22.48 36.18
N SER A 507 -9.26 21.65 36.55
CA SER A 507 -10.65 22.12 36.74
C SER A 507 -10.89 22.83 38.08
N ASN A 508 -9.93 22.76 38.99
CA ASN A 508 -9.99 23.44 40.31
C ASN A 508 -9.10 24.73 40.34
N LEU A 509 -8.57 25.15 39.21
CA LEU A 509 -7.91 26.42 38.93
C LEU A 509 -8.79 27.30 38.03
#